data_c20ed23ad782e24c020371135e037008
#
_entry.id   c20ed23ad782e24c020371135e037008
#
_cell.length_a   1.000
_cell.length_b   1.000
_cell.length_c   1.000
_cell.angle_alpha   90.00
_cell.angle_beta   90.00
_cell.angle_gamma   90.00
#
_symmetry.space_group_name_H-M   'P 1'
#
loop_
_entity.id
_entity.type
_entity.pdbx_description
1 polymer ?
#
loop_
_entity_poly.entity_id
_entity_poly.type
_entity_poly.pdbx_seq_one_letter_code
_entity_poly.pdbx_strand_id
1 'polypeptide(L)'
;MKRIQLFFLGILFLTSSSLLAQKDRVDYLPSFDQKKLHYGFYLGLNQNDFKLDYKTSNFANANISVKATSGFNVGLIADLRLHKNINLRFEPGLISNSKTLAFTHLNSKQDSIREIGSTYLHLPLVFKFSTNRMDNVRPYVLAGLSLDYNFSSNQKNNNDNSGGEFRMQSINYMYELGIGIDIYLYFFKFSPSIRGVFAINNELKYDADVNSRWTSPINFLGTRG
;
A
#
# COMPACT_ATOMS: atom_id res chain seq x y z
N MET A 1 38.66 11.09 -34.85
CA MET A 1 39.19 11.79 -33.69
C MET A 1 38.15 12.09 -32.59
N LYS A 2 36.98 12.70 -32.89
CA LYS A 2 35.96 13.01 -31.86
C LYS A 2 35.43 11.78 -31.07
N ARG A 3 35.26 10.61 -31.66
CA ARG A 3 34.80 9.40 -30.96
C ARG A 3 35.81 8.83 -29.98
N ILE A 4 37.11 8.96 -30.27
CA ILE A 4 38.19 8.51 -29.38
C ILE A 4 38.29 9.47 -28.19
N GLN A 5 38.08 10.76 -28.40
CA GLN A 5 38.07 11.73 -27.31
C GLN A 5 36.90 11.54 -26.34
N LEU A 6 35.71 11.18 -26.86
CA LEU A 6 34.55 10.83 -26.04
C LEU A 6 34.78 9.55 -25.22
N PHE A 7 35.45 8.56 -25.78
CA PHE A 7 35.80 7.32 -25.08
C PHE A 7 36.79 7.57 -23.93
N PHE A 8 37.83 8.40 -24.16
CA PHE A 8 38.75 8.79 -23.10
C PHE A 8 38.11 9.67 -22.04
N LEU A 9 37.17 10.56 -22.41
CA LEU A 9 36.38 11.35 -21.45
C LEU A 9 35.51 10.47 -20.55
N GLY A 10 34.88 9.42 -21.11
CA GLY A 10 34.12 8.44 -20.37
C GLY A 10 34.95 7.63 -19.37
N ILE A 11 36.15 7.22 -19.75
CA ILE A 11 37.08 6.51 -18.86
C ILE A 11 37.56 7.43 -17.74
N LEU A 12 37.84 8.72 -18.03
CA LEU A 12 38.27 9.71 -17.03
C LEU A 12 37.16 9.96 -15.99
N PHE A 13 35.87 9.91 -16.41
CA PHE A 13 34.72 10.05 -15.51
C PHE A 13 34.53 8.83 -14.61
N LEU A 14 34.84 7.63 -15.11
CA LEU A 14 34.75 6.39 -14.31
C LEU A 14 35.88 6.28 -13.27
N THR A 15 37.05 6.83 -13.54
CA THR A 15 38.17 6.82 -12.58
C THR A 15 38.04 7.88 -11.49
N SER A 16 37.33 8.97 -11.74
CA SER A 16 37.13 10.05 -10.73
C SER A 16 36.18 9.62 -9.60
N SER A 17 35.28 8.66 -9.84
CA SER A 17 34.40 8.11 -8.79
C SER A 17 35.12 7.25 -7.76
N SER A 18 36.31 6.71 -8.09
CA SER A 18 37.09 5.89 -7.15
C SER A 18 37.82 6.70 -6.08
N LEU A 19 38.07 7.99 -6.31
CA LEU A 19 38.77 8.87 -5.36
C LEU A 19 37.89 9.33 -4.18
N LEU A 20 36.57 9.22 -4.29
CA LEU A 20 35.64 9.55 -3.21
C LEU A 20 35.37 8.38 -2.24
N ALA A 21 35.90 7.20 -2.53
CA ALA A 21 35.65 5.97 -1.77
C ALA A 21 36.56 5.77 -0.55
N GLN A 22 37.55 6.62 -0.35
CA GLN A 22 38.57 6.44 0.72
C GLN A 22 38.30 7.26 1.98
N LYS A 23 37.08 7.82 2.18
CA LYS A 23 36.74 8.47 3.41
C LYS A 23 36.38 7.41 4.44
N ASP A 24 37.05 7.41 5.61
CA ASP A 24 36.65 6.58 6.77
C ASP A 24 35.17 6.76 7.02
N ARG A 25 34.38 5.73 6.72
CA ARG A 25 32.94 5.79 6.85
C ARG A 25 32.58 5.52 8.28
N VAL A 26 32.03 6.52 8.94
CA VAL A 26 31.51 6.38 10.31
C VAL A 26 30.22 5.57 10.29
N ASP A 27 30.20 4.44 10.99
CA ASP A 27 28.99 3.66 11.21
C ASP A 27 28.07 4.36 12.21
N TYR A 28 26.95 4.87 11.73
CA TYR A 28 25.94 5.47 12.60
C TYR A 28 25.11 4.38 13.29
N LEU A 29 24.76 4.59 14.57
CA LEU A 29 23.95 3.67 15.36
C LEU A 29 24.51 2.22 15.35
N PRO A 30 25.78 1.97 15.71
CA PRO A 30 26.42 0.66 15.55
C PRO A 30 25.75 -0.45 16.39
N SER A 31 25.16 -0.11 17.54
CA SER A 31 24.45 -1.04 18.43
C SER A 31 22.95 -1.16 18.14
N PHE A 32 22.41 -0.38 17.20
CA PHE A 32 20.98 -0.35 16.92
C PHE A 32 20.44 -1.73 16.58
N ASP A 33 21.07 -2.41 15.63
CA ASP A 33 20.64 -3.74 15.16
C ASP A 33 20.87 -4.86 16.18
N GLN A 34 21.53 -4.61 17.31
CA GLN A 34 21.72 -5.60 18.39
C GLN A 34 20.46 -5.75 19.26
N LYS A 35 19.64 -4.72 19.36
CA LYS A 35 18.40 -4.76 20.13
C LYS A 35 17.40 -5.70 19.45
N LYS A 36 16.64 -6.43 20.27
CA LYS A 36 15.60 -7.36 19.77
C LYS A 36 14.34 -6.65 19.31
N LEU A 37 13.99 -5.53 19.92
CA LEU A 37 12.73 -4.83 19.66
C LEU A 37 13.01 -3.35 19.40
N HIS A 38 12.41 -2.83 18.33
CA HIS A 38 12.47 -1.42 17.95
C HIS A 38 11.06 -0.88 17.79
N TYR A 39 10.90 0.37 18.15
CA TYR A 39 9.66 1.12 17.96
C TYR A 39 9.89 2.29 17.02
N GLY A 40 8.86 2.68 16.35
CA GLY A 40 8.87 3.81 15.45
C GLY A 40 7.46 4.27 15.10
N PHE A 41 7.39 5.22 14.21
CA PHE A 41 6.15 5.67 13.59
C PHE A 41 6.37 5.77 12.08
N TYR A 42 5.29 5.76 11.33
CA TYR A 42 5.34 5.96 9.89
C TYR A 42 4.30 6.98 9.44
N LEU A 43 4.64 7.66 8.38
CA LEU A 43 3.76 8.52 7.60
C LEU A 43 3.92 8.11 6.14
N GLY A 44 2.83 8.08 5.42
CA GLY A 44 2.84 7.70 4.02
C GLY A 44 1.72 8.32 3.22
N LEU A 45 1.87 8.26 1.92
CA LEU A 45 0.82 8.54 0.96
C LEU A 45 0.34 7.22 0.38
N ASN A 46 -0.94 7.12 0.10
CA ASN A 46 -1.53 5.96 -0.55
C ASN A 46 -2.36 6.38 -1.76
N GLN A 47 -2.49 5.46 -2.69
CA GLN A 47 -3.40 5.57 -3.83
C GLN A 47 -4.00 4.19 -4.07
N ASN A 48 -5.12 3.91 -3.41
CA ASN A 48 -5.78 2.63 -3.50
C ASN A 48 -6.91 2.69 -4.52
N ASP A 49 -6.92 1.72 -5.41
CA ASP A 49 -7.94 1.50 -6.44
C ASP A 49 -8.77 0.26 -6.08
N PHE A 50 -9.85 -0.01 -6.84
CA PHE A 50 -10.60 -1.25 -6.77
C PHE A 50 -10.34 -2.12 -7.99
N LYS A 51 -10.05 -3.39 -7.77
CA LYS A 51 -10.19 -4.42 -8.77
C LYS A 51 -11.64 -4.86 -8.78
N LEU A 52 -12.27 -4.82 -9.96
CA LEU A 52 -13.64 -5.22 -10.20
C LEU A 52 -13.67 -6.42 -11.15
N ASP A 53 -14.42 -7.47 -10.78
CA ASP A 53 -14.79 -8.55 -11.68
C ASP A 53 -16.31 -8.52 -11.87
N TYR A 54 -16.77 -8.64 -13.12
CA TYR A 54 -18.17 -8.50 -13.50
C TYR A 54 -18.86 -9.86 -13.67
N LYS A 55 -20.17 -9.91 -13.40
CA LYS A 55 -21.02 -11.01 -13.79
C LYS A 55 -21.38 -10.88 -15.27
N THR A 56 -20.84 -11.75 -16.08
CA THR A 56 -20.95 -11.70 -17.55
C THR A 56 -22.35 -12.06 -18.10
N SER A 57 -23.19 -12.73 -17.31
CA SER A 57 -24.43 -13.35 -17.83
C SER A 57 -25.60 -12.38 -18.09
N ASN A 58 -25.72 -11.26 -17.36
CA ASN A 58 -26.89 -10.40 -17.43
C ASN A 58 -26.60 -8.90 -17.61
N PHE A 59 -25.34 -8.49 -17.56
CA PHE A 59 -24.94 -7.09 -17.54
C PHE A 59 -23.79 -6.79 -18.50
N ALA A 60 -23.90 -7.26 -19.74
CA ALA A 60 -22.86 -7.10 -20.78
C ALA A 60 -22.43 -5.62 -21.03
N ASN A 61 -23.28 -4.66 -20.64
CA ASN A 61 -23.03 -3.22 -20.80
C ASN A 61 -22.79 -2.48 -19.48
N ALA A 62 -22.66 -3.18 -18.35
CA ALA A 62 -22.35 -2.53 -17.08
C ALA A 62 -20.88 -2.13 -17.07
N ASN A 63 -20.59 -0.90 -17.44
CA ASN A 63 -19.25 -0.34 -17.35
C ASN A 63 -19.16 0.53 -16.10
N ILE A 64 -18.33 0.10 -15.14
CA ILE A 64 -18.09 0.82 -13.89
C ILE A 64 -16.65 1.34 -13.93
N SER A 65 -16.50 2.64 -13.93
CA SER A 65 -15.19 3.29 -13.84
C SER A 65 -14.85 3.58 -12.38
N VAL A 66 -13.64 3.24 -11.97
CA VAL A 66 -13.12 3.55 -10.64
C VAL A 66 -12.12 4.69 -10.75
N LYS A 67 -12.31 5.72 -9.96
CA LYS A 67 -11.36 6.83 -9.84
C LYS A 67 -10.80 6.81 -8.41
N ALA A 68 -9.54 6.43 -8.29
CA ALA A 68 -8.80 6.49 -7.04
C ALA A 68 -8.39 7.93 -6.71
N THR A 69 -8.44 8.28 -5.45
CA THR A 69 -7.91 9.55 -4.93
C THR A 69 -6.73 9.24 -4.03
N SER A 70 -5.74 10.13 -4.02
CA SER A 70 -4.62 10.01 -3.10
C SER A 70 -5.08 10.25 -1.66
N GLY A 71 -4.61 9.42 -0.77
CA GLY A 71 -4.87 9.49 0.66
C GLY A 71 -3.57 9.50 1.47
N PHE A 72 -3.70 9.35 2.77
CA PHE A 72 -2.55 9.32 3.66
C PHE A 72 -2.64 8.15 4.66
N ASN A 73 -1.48 7.76 5.17
CA ASN A 73 -1.33 6.73 6.18
C ASN A 73 -0.54 7.28 7.36
N VAL A 74 -0.92 6.91 8.56
CA VAL A 74 -0.18 7.24 9.77
C VAL A 74 -0.29 6.09 10.75
N GLY A 75 0.81 5.74 11.41
CA GLY A 75 0.77 4.66 12.38
C GLY A 75 2.07 4.46 13.13
N LEU A 76 2.08 3.41 13.92
CA LEU A 76 3.20 3.00 14.75
C LEU A 76 3.89 1.78 14.14
N ILE A 77 5.13 1.56 14.53
CA ILE A 77 5.95 0.41 14.13
C ILE A 77 6.44 -0.29 15.39
N ALA A 78 6.20 -1.59 15.46
CA ALA A 78 6.89 -2.50 16.37
C ALA A 78 7.65 -3.53 15.53
N ASP A 79 8.97 -3.52 15.59
CA ASP A 79 9.86 -4.33 14.76
C ASP A 79 10.64 -5.28 15.66
N LEU A 80 10.27 -6.57 15.66
CA LEU A 80 10.89 -7.63 16.45
C LEU A 80 11.90 -8.38 15.59
N ARG A 81 13.15 -8.32 15.98
CA ARG A 81 14.24 -9.07 15.35
C ARG A 81 14.16 -10.53 15.73
N LEU A 82 13.87 -11.40 14.76
CA LEU A 82 13.86 -12.85 14.90
C LEU A 82 15.24 -13.45 14.61
N HIS A 83 15.90 -12.93 13.57
CA HIS A 83 17.22 -13.36 13.12
C HIS A 83 18.02 -12.15 12.61
N LYS A 84 19.29 -12.34 12.31
CA LYS A 84 20.19 -11.27 11.79
C LYS A 84 19.58 -10.51 10.60
N ASN A 85 18.89 -11.22 9.72
CA ASN A 85 18.34 -10.68 8.46
C ASN A 85 16.81 -10.78 8.38
N ILE A 86 16.13 -11.24 9.45
CA ILE A 86 14.69 -11.47 9.47
C ILE A 86 14.09 -10.80 10.68
N ASN A 87 13.14 -9.91 10.43
CA ASN A 87 12.34 -9.25 11.46
C ASN A 87 10.86 -9.55 11.24
N LEU A 88 10.10 -9.63 12.32
CA LEU A 88 8.64 -9.60 12.31
C LEU A 88 8.21 -8.20 12.69
N ARG A 89 7.40 -7.57 11.84
CA ARG A 89 7.01 -6.20 12.00
C ARG A 89 5.49 -6.10 12.08
N PHE A 90 5.00 -5.41 13.10
CA PHE A 90 3.60 -5.05 13.30
C PHE A 90 3.46 -3.54 13.19
N GLU A 91 2.58 -3.05 12.33
CA GLU A 91 2.48 -1.63 12.00
C GLU A 91 1.04 -1.11 12.09
N PRO A 92 0.42 -1.12 13.28
CA PRO A 92 -0.94 -0.61 13.44
C PRO A 92 -1.02 0.87 13.04
N GLY A 93 -2.03 1.21 12.25
CA GLY A 93 -2.20 2.57 11.79
C GLY A 93 -3.56 2.87 11.19
N LEU A 94 -3.73 4.09 10.78
CA LEU A 94 -4.91 4.58 10.09
C LEU A 94 -4.56 4.87 8.64
N ILE A 95 -5.43 4.39 7.75
CA ILE A 95 -5.40 4.69 6.32
C ILE A 95 -6.66 5.48 6.00
N SER A 96 -6.49 6.65 5.42
CA SER A 96 -7.60 7.44 4.88
C SER A 96 -7.43 7.59 3.39
N ASN A 97 -8.49 7.26 2.64
CA ASN A 97 -8.55 7.51 1.19
C ASN A 97 -10.02 7.67 0.74
N SER A 98 -10.20 8.10 -0.50
CA SER A 98 -11.50 8.19 -1.15
C SER A 98 -11.44 7.55 -2.53
N LYS A 99 -12.52 6.91 -2.93
CA LYS A 99 -12.68 6.31 -4.25
C LYS A 99 -14.03 6.68 -4.81
N THR A 100 -14.10 6.96 -6.10
CA THR A 100 -15.36 7.27 -6.76
C THR A 100 -15.67 6.16 -7.76
N LEU A 101 -16.84 5.53 -7.63
CA LEU A 101 -17.39 4.61 -8.60
C LEU A 101 -18.34 5.35 -9.53
N ALA A 102 -18.11 5.29 -10.83
CA ALA A 102 -18.99 5.85 -11.84
C ALA A 102 -19.64 4.72 -12.66
N PHE A 103 -20.96 4.61 -12.55
CA PHE A 103 -21.81 3.62 -13.23
C PHE A 103 -22.30 4.23 -14.54
N THR A 104 -21.63 3.99 -15.65
CA THR A 104 -21.92 4.64 -16.94
C THR A 104 -23.22 4.18 -17.59
N HIS A 105 -23.81 3.08 -17.13
CA HIS A 105 -25.10 2.57 -17.63
C HIS A 105 -26.32 3.22 -16.96
N LEU A 106 -26.12 4.10 -15.97
CA LEU A 106 -27.20 4.81 -15.28
C LEU A 106 -27.31 6.26 -15.78
N ASN A 107 -28.51 6.69 -16.15
CA ASN A 107 -28.74 7.99 -16.79
C ASN A 107 -28.84 9.16 -15.79
N SER A 108 -29.13 8.89 -14.52
CA SER A 108 -29.22 9.92 -13.46
C SER A 108 -27.85 10.18 -12.84
N LYS A 109 -27.44 11.45 -12.72
CA LYS A 109 -26.20 11.82 -12.04
C LYS A 109 -26.16 11.34 -10.59
N GLN A 110 -27.30 11.37 -9.89
CA GLN A 110 -27.41 10.92 -8.51
C GLN A 110 -27.22 9.40 -8.36
N ASP A 111 -27.60 8.64 -9.38
CA ASP A 111 -27.47 7.18 -9.38
C ASP A 111 -26.13 6.71 -9.96
N SER A 112 -25.54 7.50 -10.86
CA SER A 112 -24.32 7.09 -11.59
C SER A 112 -23.02 7.30 -10.83
N ILE A 113 -23.00 8.10 -9.77
CA ILE A 113 -21.77 8.38 -9.02
C ILE A 113 -21.96 7.94 -7.56
N ARG A 114 -21.00 7.15 -7.06
CA ARG A 114 -20.91 6.77 -5.65
C ARG A 114 -19.51 7.12 -5.13
N GLU A 115 -19.47 7.99 -4.13
CA GLU A 115 -18.24 8.32 -3.43
C GLU A 115 -18.10 7.39 -2.23
N ILE A 116 -16.97 6.69 -2.17
CA ILE A 116 -16.62 5.79 -1.09
C ILE A 116 -15.46 6.43 -0.34
N GLY A 117 -15.78 7.22 0.67
CA GLY A 117 -14.80 7.65 1.67
C GLY A 117 -14.50 6.47 2.58
N SER A 118 -13.24 6.16 2.76
CA SER A 118 -12.85 5.01 3.56
C SER A 118 -11.74 5.37 4.53
N THR A 119 -12.05 5.21 5.81
CA THR A 119 -11.05 5.27 6.88
C THR A 119 -10.93 3.87 7.47
N TYR A 120 -9.74 3.30 7.38
CA TYR A 120 -9.44 1.97 7.86
C TYR A 120 -8.51 2.01 9.06
N LEU A 121 -8.79 1.16 10.05
CA LEU A 121 -7.77 0.70 10.98
C LEU A 121 -7.03 -0.45 10.29
N HIS A 122 -5.77 -0.23 9.98
CA HIS A 122 -4.90 -1.14 9.26
C HIS A 122 -3.95 -1.84 10.24
N LEU A 123 -3.99 -3.16 10.28
CA LEU A 123 -3.26 -3.99 11.22
C LEU A 123 -2.38 -5.01 10.48
N PRO A 124 -1.27 -4.61 9.88
CA PRO A 124 -0.40 -5.51 9.15
C PRO A 124 0.57 -6.24 10.08
N LEU A 125 0.79 -7.50 9.77
CA LEU A 125 1.84 -8.32 10.33
C LEU A 125 2.71 -8.83 9.18
N VAL A 126 3.91 -8.26 9.06
CA VAL A 126 4.79 -8.49 7.91
C VAL A 126 6.15 -9.01 8.34
N PHE A 127 6.69 -9.92 7.56
CA PHE A 127 8.09 -10.31 7.64
C PHE A 127 8.93 -9.32 6.83
N LYS A 128 9.99 -8.85 7.44
CA LYS A 128 11.01 -8.01 6.82
C LYS A 128 12.27 -8.82 6.61
N PHE A 129 12.66 -9.00 5.37
CA PHE A 129 13.89 -9.68 4.98
C PHE A 129 14.90 -8.63 4.52
N SER A 130 15.99 -8.49 5.25
CA SER A 130 16.99 -7.45 4.98
C SER A 130 18.33 -8.10 4.58
N THR A 131 19.10 -7.39 3.78
CA THR A 131 20.50 -7.76 3.51
C THR A 131 21.37 -7.58 4.76
N ASN A 132 22.66 -7.88 4.66
CA ASN A 132 23.61 -7.36 5.64
C ASN A 132 23.71 -5.83 5.45
N ARG A 133 24.00 -5.15 6.55
CA ARG A 133 24.24 -3.72 6.52
C ARG A 133 25.49 -3.42 5.69
N MET A 134 25.37 -2.48 4.78
CA MET A 134 26.44 -1.94 3.96
C MET A 134 26.67 -0.50 4.39
N ASP A 135 27.66 -0.26 5.23
CA ASP A 135 27.90 1.05 5.88
C ASP A 135 26.64 1.55 6.64
N ASN A 136 25.99 2.57 6.11
CA ASN A 136 24.80 3.17 6.73
C ASN A 136 23.50 2.87 5.96
N VAL A 137 23.51 1.85 5.11
CA VAL A 137 22.34 1.49 4.28
C VAL A 137 22.08 -0.01 4.38
N ARG A 138 20.79 -0.39 4.38
CA ARG A 138 20.35 -1.78 4.44
C ARG A 138 19.06 -1.98 3.65
N PRO A 139 19.14 -2.44 2.39
CA PRO A 139 17.97 -2.79 1.60
C PRO A 139 17.17 -3.93 2.22
N TYR A 140 15.85 -3.91 2.02
CA TYR A 140 14.96 -4.96 2.51
C TYR A 140 13.75 -5.16 1.60
N VAL A 141 13.12 -6.32 1.76
CA VAL A 141 11.81 -6.64 1.21
C VAL A 141 10.85 -6.94 2.35
N LEU A 142 9.57 -6.70 2.12
CA LEU A 142 8.49 -6.97 3.06
C LEU A 142 7.48 -7.91 2.40
N ALA A 143 6.97 -8.85 3.19
CA ALA A 143 5.84 -9.70 2.78
C ALA A 143 5.01 -10.05 4.01
N GLY A 144 3.69 -9.98 3.90
CA GLY A 144 2.82 -10.32 5.02
C GLY A 144 1.35 -10.22 4.73
N LEU A 145 0.58 -10.26 5.80
CA LEU A 145 -0.87 -10.15 5.79
C LEU A 145 -1.31 -8.98 6.65
N SER A 146 -2.41 -8.37 6.30
CA SER A 146 -3.07 -7.37 7.11
C SER A 146 -4.55 -7.62 7.29
N LEU A 147 -5.07 -7.11 8.39
CA LEU A 147 -6.48 -7.03 8.69
C LEU A 147 -6.87 -5.55 8.69
N ASP A 148 -7.85 -5.22 7.85
CA ASP A 148 -8.34 -3.86 7.71
C ASP A 148 -9.75 -3.76 8.24
N TYR A 149 -9.97 -2.90 9.23
CA TYR A 149 -11.30 -2.60 9.73
C TYR A 149 -11.78 -1.26 9.16
N ASN A 150 -12.84 -1.29 8.36
CA ASN A 150 -13.42 -0.11 7.72
C ASN A 150 -14.40 0.59 8.66
N PHE A 151 -14.03 1.76 9.18
CA PHE A 151 -14.91 2.57 10.02
C PHE A 151 -16.05 3.23 9.24
N SER A 152 -15.86 3.45 7.96
CA SER A 152 -16.85 4.06 7.07
C SER A 152 -17.79 3.04 6.43
N SER A 153 -17.77 1.79 6.90
CA SER A 153 -18.57 0.70 6.34
C SER A 153 -20.05 0.86 6.71
N ASN A 154 -20.91 0.85 5.70
CA ASN A 154 -22.38 0.84 5.86
C ASN A 154 -22.95 -0.59 5.86
N GLN A 155 -22.16 -1.60 6.25
CA GLN A 155 -22.56 -3.00 6.21
C GLN A 155 -23.91 -3.30 6.91
N LYS A 156 -24.19 -2.59 8.01
CA LYS A 156 -25.39 -2.80 8.85
C LYS A 156 -26.56 -1.93 8.45
N ASN A 157 -26.39 -1.01 7.53
CA ASN A 157 -27.48 -0.15 7.08
C ASN A 157 -28.41 -0.96 6.17
N ASN A 158 -29.70 -1.04 6.52
CA ASN A 158 -30.71 -1.74 5.72
C ASN A 158 -31.22 -0.90 4.55
N ASN A 159 -30.99 0.43 4.56
CA ASN A 159 -31.23 1.28 3.40
C ASN A 159 -30.12 0.97 2.39
N ASP A 160 -30.49 0.26 1.34
CA ASP A 160 -29.60 -0.11 0.26
C ASP A 160 -28.96 1.10 -0.44
N ASN A 161 -28.14 0.88 -1.42
CA ASN A 161 -27.45 1.89 -2.23
C ASN A 161 -28.36 2.97 -2.83
N SER A 162 -29.68 2.81 -2.77
CA SER A 162 -30.69 3.82 -3.12
C SER A 162 -30.53 5.13 -2.34
N GLY A 163 -29.96 5.07 -1.11
CA GLY A 163 -29.66 6.23 -0.28
C GLY A 163 -28.41 7.02 -0.68
N GLY A 164 -27.72 6.63 -1.76
CA GLY A 164 -26.49 7.30 -2.22
C GLY A 164 -25.20 6.73 -1.61
N GLU A 165 -25.30 5.76 -0.71
CA GLU A 165 -24.17 5.12 -0.05
C GLU A 165 -23.88 3.74 -0.66
N PHE A 166 -22.61 3.37 -0.74
CA PHE A 166 -22.19 2.06 -1.25
C PHE A 166 -21.80 1.17 -0.08
N ARG A 167 -22.42 -0.03 0.00
CA ARG A 167 -22.22 -0.95 1.13
C ARG A 167 -20.98 -1.81 0.93
N MET A 168 -20.12 -1.80 1.94
CA MET A 168 -18.89 -2.57 1.96
C MET A 168 -18.78 -3.43 3.22
N GLN A 169 -17.98 -4.47 3.16
CA GLN A 169 -17.62 -5.28 4.33
C GLN A 169 -16.82 -4.42 5.33
N SER A 170 -17.08 -4.64 6.63
CA SER A 170 -16.35 -3.94 7.69
C SER A 170 -14.96 -4.51 7.92
N ILE A 171 -14.77 -5.82 7.70
CA ILE A 171 -13.49 -6.50 7.93
C ILE A 171 -12.99 -7.04 6.60
N ASN A 172 -11.75 -6.68 6.27
CA ASN A 172 -11.10 -7.09 5.05
C ASN A 172 -9.72 -7.69 5.36
N TYR A 173 -9.36 -8.73 4.64
CA TYR A 173 -8.06 -9.37 4.73
C TYR A 173 -7.27 -9.02 3.48
N MET A 174 -6.01 -8.60 3.69
CA MET A 174 -5.12 -8.18 2.62
C MET A 174 -3.82 -8.98 2.67
N TYR A 175 -3.12 -9.07 1.55
CA TYR A 175 -1.72 -9.41 1.54
C TYR A 175 -0.90 -8.23 1.05
N GLU A 176 0.32 -8.13 1.55
CA GLU A 176 1.20 -7.01 1.29
C GLU A 176 2.56 -7.49 0.82
N LEU A 177 3.09 -6.79 -0.16
CA LEU A 177 4.45 -6.95 -0.65
C LEU A 177 5.09 -5.58 -0.75
N GLY A 178 6.35 -5.47 -0.35
CA GLY A 178 7.04 -4.19 -0.40
C GLY A 178 8.54 -4.30 -0.49
N ILE A 179 9.14 -3.21 -0.90
CA ILE A 179 10.58 -3.02 -0.94
C ILE A 179 10.94 -1.72 -0.26
N GLY A 180 12.08 -1.67 0.37
CA GLY A 180 12.54 -0.46 1.04
C GLY A 180 14.02 -0.49 1.36
N ILE A 181 14.47 0.58 1.97
CA ILE A 181 15.85 0.77 2.37
C ILE A 181 15.87 1.35 3.78
N ASP A 182 16.59 0.72 4.71
CA ASP A 182 16.94 1.33 5.99
C ASP A 182 18.16 2.22 5.80
N ILE A 183 18.07 3.48 6.17
CA ILE A 183 19.15 4.45 6.18
C ILE A 183 19.44 4.81 7.62
N TYR A 184 20.64 4.49 8.09
CA TYR A 184 21.08 4.80 9.46
C TYR A 184 21.62 6.21 9.47
N LEU A 185 20.88 7.10 10.12
CA LEU A 185 21.27 8.48 10.36
C LEU A 185 21.89 8.60 11.75
N TYR A 186 22.37 9.76 12.09
CA TYR A 186 23.13 9.98 13.32
C TYR A 186 22.32 9.62 14.60
N PHE A 187 21.02 9.97 14.63
CA PHE A 187 20.15 9.77 15.79
C PHE A 187 19.02 8.77 15.58
N PHE A 188 18.64 8.47 14.35
CA PHE A 188 17.51 7.60 14.04
C PHE A 188 17.72 6.84 12.73
N LYS A 189 16.92 5.80 12.56
CA LYS A 189 16.87 5.03 11.32
C LYS A 189 15.68 5.50 10.49
N PHE A 190 15.95 5.97 9.29
CA PHE A 190 14.96 6.33 8.29
C PHE A 190 14.73 5.17 7.33
N SER A 191 13.47 4.76 7.12
CA SER A 191 13.14 3.53 6.39
C SER A 191 12.09 3.79 5.31
N PRO A 192 12.43 4.47 4.21
CA PRO A 192 11.51 4.65 3.09
C PRO A 192 11.19 3.31 2.44
N SER A 193 9.90 3.11 2.07
CA SER A 193 9.42 1.91 1.42
C SER A 193 8.28 2.20 0.46
N ILE A 194 8.15 1.34 -0.54
CA ILE A 194 7.00 1.27 -1.44
C ILE A 194 6.35 -0.08 -1.19
N ARG A 195 5.02 -0.08 -1.06
CA ARG A 195 4.22 -1.29 -0.79
C ARG A 195 3.08 -1.41 -1.77
N GLY A 196 2.80 -2.64 -2.16
CA GLY A 196 1.54 -3.03 -2.78
C GLY A 196 0.67 -3.74 -1.75
N VAL A 197 -0.60 -3.36 -1.68
CA VAL A 197 -1.62 -3.93 -0.80
C VAL A 197 -2.75 -4.49 -1.67
N PHE A 198 -3.17 -5.74 -1.41
CA PHE A 198 -4.13 -6.42 -2.25
C PHE A 198 -5.15 -7.18 -1.41
N ALA A 199 -6.43 -6.98 -1.71
CA ALA A 199 -7.52 -7.68 -1.03
C ALA A 199 -7.54 -9.18 -1.36
N ILE A 200 -7.78 -9.99 -0.33
CA ILE A 200 -7.97 -11.43 -0.43
C ILE A 200 -9.46 -11.76 -0.53
N ASN A 201 -10.27 -11.11 0.31
CA ASN A 201 -11.71 -11.33 0.33
C ASN A 201 -12.47 -10.32 -0.53
N ASN A 202 -13.73 -10.65 -0.85
CA ASN A 202 -14.62 -9.71 -1.51
C ASN A 202 -15.08 -8.64 -0.51
N GLU A 203 -14.76 -7.39 -0.78
CA GLU A 203 -15.13 -6.24 0.06
C GLU A 203 -16.58 -5.78 -0.17
N LEU A 204 -17.22 -6.27 -1.23
CA LEU A 204 -18.60 -5.93 -1.56
C LEU A 204 -19.60 -6.57 -0.60
N LYS A 205 -20.54 -5.78 -0.11
CA LYS A 205 -21.75 -6.25 0.53
C LYS A 205 -22.91 -6.11 -0.44
N TYR A 206 -23.47 -7.24 -0.87
CA TYR A 206 -24.64 -7.22 -1.78
C TYR A 206 -25.85 -6.59 -1.10
N ASP A 207 -26.66 -5.90 -1.91
CA ASP A 207 -27.94 -5.36 -1.49
C ASP A 207 -28.94 -6.49 -1.23
N ALA A 208 -30.01 -6.15 -0.49
CA ALA A 208 -31.10 -7.08 -0.24
C ALA A 208 -31.90 -7.38 -1.53
N ASP A 209 -31.97 -6.41 -2.45
CA ASP A 209 -32.54 -6.60 -3.78
C ASP A 209 -31.56 -7.33 -4.69
N VAL A 210 -31.93 -8.52 -5.13
CA VAL A 210 -31.15 -9.36 -6.05
C VAL A 210 -30.94 -8.67 -7.42
N ASN A 211 -31.81 -7.75 -7.80
CA ASN A 211 -31.75 -6.99 -9.05
C ASN A 211 -31.17 -5.58 -8.86
N SER A 212 -30.46 -5.33 -7.77
CA SER A 212 -29.84 -4.03 -7.53
C SER A 212 -28.97 -3.59 -8.71
N ARG A 213 -29.17 -2.36 -9.17
CA ARG A 213 -28.44 -1.78 -10.31
C ARG A 213 -26.96 -1.55 -9.99
N TRP A 214 -26.59 -1.51 -8.71
CA TRP A 214 -25.25 -1.16 -8.24
C TRP A 214 -24.41 -2.38 -7.90
N THR A 215 -24.95 -3.34 -7.15
CA THR A 215 -24.18 -4.48 -6.64
C THR A 215 -24.35 -5.75 -7.49
N SER A 216 -25.51 -5.92 -8.13
CA SER A 216 -25.78 -7.15 -8.93
C SER A 216 -24.81 -7.36 -10.10
N PRO A 217 -24.31 -6.32 -10.79
CA PRO A 217 -23.34 -6.48 -11.89
C PRO A 217 -21.95 -6.92 -11.42
N ILE A 218 -21.62 -6.75 -10.13
CA ILE A 218 -20.29 -6.98 -9.59
C ILE A 218 -20.22 -8.38 -9.01
N ASN A 219 -19.22 -9.15 -9.40
CA ASN A 219 -18.93 -10.47 -8.83
C ASN A 219 -17.90 -10.36 -7.68
N PHE A 220 -16.87 -9.58 -7.89
CA PHE A 220 -15.81 -9.36 -6.93
C PHE A 220 -15.39 -7.89 -6.95
N LEU A 221 -15.20 -7.33 -5.76
CA LEU A 221 -14.64 -6.01 -5.53
C LEU A 221 -13.57 -6.14 -4.46
N GLY A 222 -12.34 -5.76 -4.79
CA GLY A 222 -11.24 -5.81 -3.85
C GLY A 222 -10.29 -4.65 -4.02
N THR A 223 -9.82 -4.09 -2.91
CA THR A 223 -8.83 -3.02 -2.90
C THR A 223 -7.48 -3.51 -3.43
N ARG A 224 -6.85 -2.68 -4.25
CA ARG A 224 -5.44 -2.80 -4.66
C ARG A 224 -4.78 -1.42 -4.59
N GLY A 225 -3.54 -1.38 -4.14
CA GLY A 225 -2.77 -0.15 -4.04
C GLY A 225 -1.28 -0.41 -3.97
#